data_cffd8b37f565241cee419a803f522e95
#
_entry.id   cffd8b37f565241cee419a803f522e95
#
_cell.length_a   1.000
_cell.length_b   1.000
_cell.length_c   1.000
_cell.angle_alpha   90.00
_cell.angle_beta   90.00
_cell.angle_gamma   90.00
#
_symmetry.space_group_name_H-M   'P 1'
#
loop_
_entity.id
_entity.type
_entity.pdbx_description
1 polymer ?
#
loop_
_entity_poly.entity_id
_entity_poly.type
_entity_poly.pdbx_seq_one_letter_code
_entity_poly.pdbx_strand_id
1 'polypeptide(L)'
;VLYNLKAFFGYEQFRTYEGEPLQEQAAQAAVKGMSLLAIFPTGGGKSLTFQLPALMAGNSVHGLTVVISPLQSLMKDQVDNLADRGITDAVTINGLLDPITRALAIQRVRDGEASLLYISPEMLRSKTIGRILLARHIVRFVIDEAHCFSSWGQDFRVDYLYIGKFIREYQQKKGSRNPIPVSCFTATAKQKVVQDICDYFKQTLNLDLRLFASTASRINLHYSVSHAETDEDKYLKLRGLVAESDCPAIVYVSRTGRTKELATKLTRDGYKALPFNGKMETDEKIDNQDAFMNDQVRII
;
A
#
# COMPACT_ATOMS: atom_id res chain seq x y z
N VAL A 1 -11.13 3.73 20.49
CA VAL A 1 -10.14 3.35 19.45
C VAL A 1 -9.11 2.39 20.03
N LEU A 2 -8.47 2.71 21.18
CA LEU A 2 -7.46 1.83 21.83
C LEU A 2 -8.00 0.44 22.18
N TYR A 3 -9.21 0.35 22.76
CA TYR A 3 -9.85 -0.94 23.00
C TYR A 3 -9.93 -1.80 21.74
N ASN A 4 -10.36 -1.23 20.61
CA ASN A 4 -10.46 -1.95 19.34
C ASN A 4 -9.09 -2.26 18.73
N LEU A 5 -8.07 -1.43 18.97
CA LEU A 5 -6.70 -1.72 18.59
C LEU A 5 -6.21 -3.02 19.23
N LYS A 6 -6.44 -3.16 20.55
CA LYS A 6 -6.11 -4.38 21.28
C LYS A 6 -6.94 -5.57 20.82
N ALA A 7 -8.25 -5.38 20.65
CA ALA A 7 -9.18 -6.46 20.28
C ALA A 7 -8.89 -7.05 18.90
N PHE A 8 -8.62 -6.20 17.87
CA PHE A 8 -8.37 -6.67 16.51
C PHE A 8 -6.91 -7.05 16.24
N PHE A 9 -5.96 -6.29 16.80
CA PHE A 9 -4.55 -6.40 16.41
C PHE A 9 -3.64 -6.87 17.54
N GLY A 10 -4.13 -6.95 18.80
CA GLY A 10 -3.33 -7.32 19.95
C GLY A 10 -2.34 -6.25 20.42
N TYR A 11 -2.41 -5.04 19.88
CA TYR A 11 -1.50 -3.96 20.27
C TYR A 11 -2.07 -3.14 21.41
N GLU A 12 -1.24 -2.87 22.43
CA GLU A 12 -1.62 -2.08 23.61
C GLU A 12 -1.65 -0.56 23.31
N GLN A 13 -0.85 -0.11 22.32
CA GLN A 13 -0.72 1.30 21.98
C GLN A 13 -0.36 1.51 20.50
N PHE A 14 -0.68 2.69 20.00
CA PHE A 14 -0.22 3.14 18.70
C PHE A 14 1.26 3.51 18.72
N ARG A 15 1.88 3.56 17.54
CA ARG A 15 3.23 4.10 17.38
C ARG A 15 3.21 5.61 17.55
N THR A 16 4.27 6.13 18.16
CA THR A 16 4.58 7.57 18.18
C THR A 16 5.68 7.87 17.17
N TYR A 17 5.69 9.10 16.69
CA TYR A 17 6.73 9.62 15.81
C TYR A 17 7.33 10.84 16.50
N GLU A 18 8.62 10.79 16.83
CA GLU A 18 9.31 11.85 17.58
C GLU A 18 8.58 12.27 18.87
N GLY A 19 7.95 11.28 19.53
CA GLY A 19 7.14 11.51 20.74
C GLY A 19 5.68 11.91 20.47
N GLU A 20 5.31 12.25 19.23
CA GLU A 20 3.95 12.65 18.88
C GLU A 20 3.06 11.43 18.53
N PRO A 21 1.83 11.36 19.06
CA PRO A 21 0.92 10.24 18.83
C PRO A 21 0.15 10.36 17.50
N LEU A 22 0.85 10.68 16.41
CA LEU A 22 0.25 10.99 15.10
C LEU A 22 -0.55 9.84 14.52
N GLN A 23 -0.12 8.58 14.73
CA GLN A 23 -0.85 7.42 14.25
C GLN A 23 -2.22 7.30 14.95
N GLU A 24 -2.25 7.48 16.25
CA GLU A 24 -3.50 7.47 17.02
C GLU A 24 -4.42 8.62 16.63
N GLN A 25 -3.86 9.83 16.53
CA GLN A 25 -4.62 11.02 16.13
C GLN A 25 -5.25 10.88 14.75
N ALA A 26 -4.52 10.31 13.77
CA ALA A 26 -5.02 10.06 12.44
C ALA A 26 -6.12 8.97 12.43
N ALA A 27 -5.95 7.88 13.19
CA ALA A 27 -6.97 6.86 13.35
C ALA A 27 -8.23 7.40 14.03
N GLN A 28 -8.08 8.21 15.08
CA GLN A 28 -9.21 8.89 15.75
C GLN A 28 -9.94 9.87 14.82
N ALA A 29 -9.20 10.64 14.01
CA ALA A 29 -9.79 11.54 13.01
C ALA A 29 -10.59 10.75 11.97
N ALA A 30 -10.07 9.60 11.53
CA ALA A 30 -10.78 8.71 10.63
C ALA A 30 -12.09 8.19 11.26
N VAL A 31 -12.06 7.71 12.49
CA VAL A 31 -13.28 7.23 13.22
C VAL A 31 -14.31 8.35 13.36
N LYS A 32 -13.87 9.60 13.55
CA LYS A 32 -14.76 10.78 13.63
C LYS A 32 -15.31 11.24 12.27
N GLY A 33 -15.05 10.51 11.18
CA GLY A 33 -15.54 10.87 9.85
C GLY A 33 -14.77 12.01 9.16
N MET A 34 -13.59 12.40 9.65
CA MET A 34 -12.80 13.47 9.05
C MET A 34 -12.03 12.96 7.83
N SER A 35 -11.90 13.79 6.79
CA SER A 35 -10.96 13.55 5.70
C SER A 35 -9.54 13.94 6.13
N LEU A 36 -8.54 13.16 5.71
CA LEU A 36 -7.16 13.36 6.19
C LEU A 36 -6.10 13.00 5.13
N LEU A 37 -4.93 13.56 5.32
CA LEU A 37 -3.68 13.17 4.65
C LEU A 37 -2.66 12.80 5.72
N ALA A 38 -2.24 11.54 5.74
CA ALA A 38 -1.23 11.03 6.66
C ALA A 38 0.08 10.74 5.92
N ILE A 39 1.16 11.35 6.39
CA ILE A 39 2.51 11.19 5.85
C ILE A 39 3.33 10.45 6.89
N PHE A 40 3.45 9.14 6.72
CA PHE A 40 4.21 8.28 7.62
C PHE A 40 5.26 7.52 6.84
N PRO A 41 6.46 7.29 7.40
CA PRO A 41 7.51 6.57 6.71
C PRO A 41 7.07 5.16 6.32
N THR A 42 7.75 4.56 5.35
CA THR A 42 7.57 3.14 5.01
C THR A 42 7.86 2.29 6.25
N GLY A 43 7.02 1.28 6.52
CA GLY A 43 7.08 0.50 7.76
C GLY A 43 6.55 1.25 9.01
N GLY A 44 6.09 2.50 8.88
CA GLY A 44 5.54 3.30 9.98
C GLY A 44 4.13 2.93 10.43
N GLY A 45 3.50 1.89 9.86
CA GLY A 45 2.17 1.45 10.29
C GLY A 45 1.01 2.20 9.63
N LYS A 46 1.20 2.73 8.41
CA LYS A 46 0.12 3.36 7.63
C LYS A 46 -1.13 2.51 7.53
N SER A 47 -0.96 1.20 7.23
CA SER A 47 -2.08 0.26 7.05
C SER A 47 -2.97 0.17 8.27
N LEU A 48 -2.39 0.04 9.46
CA LEU A 48 -3.14 -0.01 10.72
C LEU A 48 -4.04 1.21 10.92
N THR A 49 -3.56 2.39 10.49
CA THR A 49 -4.26 3.66 10.68
C THR A 49 -5.59 3.72 9.94
N PHE A 50 -5.74 2.99 8.84
CA PHE A 50 -7.02 2.91 8.11
C PHE A 50 -7.73 1.57 8.30
N GLN A 51 -7.03 0.47 8.54
CA GLN A 51 -7.63 -0.85 8.76
C GLN A 51 -8.48 -0.85 10.03
N LEU A 52 -7.96 -0.30 11.12
CA LEU A 52 -8.70 -0.25 12.39
C LEU A 52 -10.02 0.52 12.28
N PRO A 53 -10.09 1.77 11.77
CA PRO A 53 -11.36 2.46 11.56
C PRO A 53 -12.30 1.71 10.62
N ALA A 54 -11.77 1.04 9.60
CA ALA A 54 -12.58 0.27 8.65
C ALA A 54 -13.27 -0.93 9.33
N LEU A 55 -12.53 -1.72 10.12
CA LEU A 55 -13.09 -2.84 10.89
C LEU A 55 -14.12 -2.37 11.93
N MET A 56 -13.84 -1.24 12.60
CA MET A 56 -14.80 -0.64 13.53
C MET A 56 -16.10 -0.25 12.83
N ALA A 57 -16.03 0.36 11.64
CA ALA A 57 -17.19 0.73 10.85
C ALA A 57 -17.93 -0.49 10.28
N GLY A 58 -17.20 -1.53 9.88
CA GLY A 58 -17.77 -2.81 9.47
C GLY A 58 -18.63 -3.41 10.56
N ASN A 59 -18.11 -3.50 11.79
CA ASN A 59 -18.81 -4.07 12.92
C ASN A 59 -19.99 -3.23 13.40
N SER A 60 -19.90 -1.89 13.29
CA SER A 60 -20.93 -1.01 13.86
C SER A 60 -22.08 -0.70 12.90
N VAL A 61 -21.80 -0.54 11.62
CA VAL A 61 -22.78 -0.09 10.62
C VAL A 61 -22.76 -0.90 9.32
N HIS A 62 -22.08 -2.05 9.30
CA HIS A 62 -21.85 -2.86 8.10
C HIS A 62 -21.27 -2.03 6.94
N GLY A 63 -20.46 -1.03 7.30
CA GLY A 63 -19.85 -0.10 6.37
C GLY A 63 -18.71 -0.74 5.58
N LEU A 64 -18.57 -0.34 4.32
CA LEU A 64 -17.45 -0.74 3.48
C LEU A 64 -16.44 0.40 3.38
N THR A 65 -15.19 0.11 3.68
CA THR A 65 -14.06 0.99 3.34
C THR A 65 -13.39 0.49 2.06
N VAL A 66 -13.31 1.35 1.06
CA VAL A 66 -12.66 1.05 -0.23
C VAL A 66 -11.23 1.58 -0.20
N VAL A 67 -10.26 0.69 -0.28
CA VAL A 67 -8.83 1.02 -0.30
C VAL A 67 -8.33 0.95 -1.75
N ILE A 68 -7.89 2.08 -2.25
CA ILE A 68 -7.33 2.20 -3.61
C ILE A 68 -5.81 2.21 -3.48
N SER A 69 -5.17 1.19 -4.03
CA SER A 69 -3.71 1.01 -3.99
C SER A 69 -3.17 0.66 -5.38
N PRO A 70 -1.97 1.15 -5.76
CA PRO A 70 -1.45 0.97 -7.11
C PRO A 70 -0.77 -0.40 -7.33
N LEU A 71 -0.46 -1.12 -6.26
CA LEU A 71 0.35 -2.34 -6.31
C LEU A 71 -0.47 -3.57 -5.90
N GLN A 72 -0.75 -4.43 -6.88
CA GLN A 72 -1.61 -5.61 -6.69
C GLN A 72 -1.01 -6.63 -5.71
N SER A 73 0.30 -6.82 -5.70
CA SER A 73 0.99 -7.68 -4.73
C SER A 73 0.80 -7.19 -3.30
N LEU A 74 0.99 -5.88 -3.05
CA LEU A 74 0.77 -5.31 -1.73
C LEU A 74 -0.69 -5.44 -1.25
N MET A 75 -1.66 -5.33 -2.15
CA MET A 75 -3.07 -5.54 -1.80
C MET A 75 -3.32 -6.96 -1.31
N LYS A 76 -2.73 -7.96 -1.99
CA LYS A 76 -2.81 -9.36 -1.57
C LYS A 76 -2.14 -9.55 -0.21
N ASP A 77 -0.92 -9.07 -0.04
CA ASP A 77 -0.18 -9.17 1.23
C ASP A 77 -0.95 -8.53 2.39
N GLN A 78 -1.63 -7.39 2.16
CA GLN A 78 -2.47 -6.75 3.19
C GLN A 78 -3.66 -7.63 3.61
N VAL A 79 -4.32 -8.29 2.65
CA VAL A 79 -5.45 -9.19 2.91
C VAL A 79 -4.96 -10.45 3.63
N ASP A 80 -3.88 -11.06 3.14
CA ASP A 80 -3.29 -12.27 3.74
C ASP A 80 -2.82 -12.01 5.18
N ASN A 81 -2.11 -10.90 5.43
CA ASN A 81 -1.68 -10.50 6.77
C ASN A 81 -2.84 -10.26 7.76
N LEU A 82 -4.01 -9.81 7.28
CA LEU A 82 -5.21 -9.71 8.12
C LEU A 82 -5.82 -11.09 8.39
N ALA A 83 -5.87 -11.95 7.37
CA ALA A 83 -6.38 -13.32 7.50
C ALA A 83 -5.54 -14.16 8.48
N ASP A 84 -4.21 -14.03 8.46
CA ASP A 84 -3.29 -14.68 9.40
C ASP A 84 -3.55 -14.27 10.86
N ARG A 85 -4.17 -13.12 11.08
CA ARG A 85 -4.61 -12.63 12.40
C ARG A 85 -6.05 -13.02 12.73
N GLY A 86 -6.69 -13.85 11.88
CA GLY A 86 -8.10 -14.22 12.03
C GLY A 86 -9.09 -13.14 11.60
N ILE A 87 -8.63 -12.07 10.94
CA ILE A 87 -9.49 -11.00 10.41
C ILE A 87 -9.79 -11.31 8.94
N THR A 88 -10.96 -11.88 8.71
CA THR A 88 -11.37 -12.33 7.36
C THR A 88 -12.23 -11.32 6.60
N ASP A 89 -12.53 -10.15 7.16
CA ASP A 89 -13.43 -9.11 6.61
C ASP A 89 -12.78 -8.28 5.49
N ALA A 90 -11.55 -8.59 5.11
CA ALA A 90 -10.85 -7.94 4.01
C ALA A 90 -10.86 -8.80 2.75
N VAL A 91 -11.06 -8.16 1.61
CA VAL A 91 -10.98 -8.79 0.30
C VAL A 91 -10.20 -7.90 -0.67
N THR A 92 -9.57 -8.51 -1.67
CA THR A 92 -9.00 -7.80 -2.82
C THR A 92 -9.69 -8.23 -4.09
N ILE A 93 -9.89 -7.29 -5.01
CA ILE A 93 -10.34 -7.57 -6.38
C ILE A 93 -9.34 -6.91 -7.32
N ASN A 94 -8.54 -7.72 -8.00
CA ASN A 94 -7.50 -7.27 -8.92
C ASN A 94 -7.42 -8.17 -10.16
N GLY A 95 -6.54 -7.82 -11.10
CA GLY A 95 -6.37 -8.54 -12.36
C GLY A 95 -5.61 -9.87 -12.26
N LEU A 96 -4.96 -10.15 -11.14
CA LEU A 96 -4.18 -11.37 -10.92
C LEU A 96 -5.01 -12.53 -10.36
N LEU A 97 -6.23 -12.25 -9.87
CA LEU A 97 -7.10 -13.28 -9.33
C LEU A 97 -7.67 -14.15 -10.47
N ASP A 98 -7.66 -15.45 -10.25
CA ASP A 98 -8.40 -16.38 -11.10
C ASP A 98 -9.92 -16.07 -11.06
N PRO A 99 -10.68 -16.51 -12.07
CA PRO A 99 -12.10 -16.17 -12.18
C PRO A 99 -12.95 -16.61 -10.98
N ILE A 100 -12.63 -17.75 -10.36
CA ILE A 100 -13.39 -18.30 -9.24
C ILE A 100 -13.16 -17.45 -7.98
N THR A 101 -11.91 -17.24 -7.62
CA THR A 101 -11.51 -16.41 -6.47
C THR A 101 -12.04 -14.98 -6.62
N ARG A 102 -12.00 -14.42 -7.85
CA ARG A 102 -12.57 -13.12 -8.14
C ARG A 102 -14.09 -13.08 -7.95
N ALA A 103 -14.81 -14.11 -8.40
CA ALA A 103 -16.26 -14.19 -8.23
C ALA A 103 -16.64 -14.30 -6.74
N LEU A 104 -15.92 -15.09 -5.95
CA LEU A 104 -16.11 -15.19 -4.51
C LEU A 104 -15.85 -13.87 -3.79
N ALA A 105 -14.77 -13.16 -4.14
CA ALA A 105 -14.49 -11.84 -3.56
C ALA A 105 -15.61 -10.84 -3.88
N ILE A 106 -16.11 -10.81 -5.11
CA ILE A 106 -17.24 -9.99 -5.54
C ILE A 106 -18.50 -10.34 -4.73
N GLN A 107 -18.78 -11.62 -4.54
CA GLN A 107 -19.92 -12.08 -3.76
C GLN A 107 -19.82 -11.63 -2.32
N ARG A 108 -18.68 -11.81 -1.66
CA ARG A 108 -18.44 -11.39 -0.27
C ARG A 108 -18.64 -9.88 -0.08
N VAL A 109 -18.19 -9.07 -1.04
CA VAL A 109 -18.43 -7.62 -1.01
C VAL A 109 -19.93 -7.33 -1.12
N ARG A 110 -20.62 -7.96 -2.09
CA ARG A 110 -22.04 -7.74 -2.33
C ARG A 110 -22.91 -8.15 -1.13
N ASP A 111 -22.59 -9.30 -0.53
CA ASP A 111 -23.39 -9.90 0.55
C ASP A 111 -23.12 -9.25 1.91
N GLY A 112 -22.17 -8.30 1.99
CA GLY A 112 -21.91 -7.53 3.20
C GLY A 112 -20.88 -8.13 4.15
N GLU A 113 -20.21 -9.20 3.77
CA GLU A 113 -19.22 -9.89 4.57
C GLU A 113 -17.87 -9.15 4.61
N ALA A 114 -17.63 -8.23 3.67
CA ALA A 114 -16.40 -7.46 3.63
C ALA A 114 -16.59 -6.08 4.24
N SER A 115 -15.68 -5.70 5.15
CA SER A 115 -15.50 -4.36 5.71
C SER A 115 -14.42 -3.55 5.00
N LEU A 116 -13.44 -4.25 4.39
CA LEU A 116 -12.36 -3.67 3.58
C LEU A 116 -12.34 -4.30 2.19
N LEU A 117 -12.32 -3.43 1.17
CA LEU A 117 -12.11 -3.82 -0.22
C LEU A 117 -10.88 -3.13 -0.77
N TYR A 118 -9.86 -3.91 -1.13
CA TYR A 118 -8.67 -3.41 -1.83
C TYR A 118 -8.86 -3.55 -3.34
N ILE A 119 -8.69 -2.44 -4.06
CA ILE A 119 -8.77 -2.40 -5.53
C ILE A 119 -7.70 -1.50 -6.11
N SER A 120 -7.31 -1.74 -7.35
CA SER A 120 -6.47 -0.82 -8.09
C SER A 120 -7.28 0.36 -8.67
N PRO A 121 -6.67 1.51 -8.92
CA PRO A 121 -7.40 2.68 -9.44
C PRO A 121 -8.08 2.42 -10.79
N GLU A 122 -7.50 1.58 -11.65
CA GLU A 122 -8.07 1.20 -12.94
C GLU A 122 -9.40 0.45 -12.79
N MET A 123 -9.56 -0.31 -11.71
CA MET A 123 -10.78 -1.07 -11.42
C MET A 123 -12.02 -0.18 -11.19
N LEU A 124 -11.82 1.08 -10.81
CA LEU A 124 -12.92 2.05 -10.69
C LEU A 124 -13.65 2.31 -12.02
N ARG A 125 -13.01 2.03 -13.17
CA ARG A 125 -13.64 2.13 -14.49
C ARG A 125 -14.53 0.93 -14.83
N SER A 126 -14.46 -0.14 -14.04
CA SER A 126 -15.25 -1.37 -14.26
C SER A 126 -16.72 -1.13 -13.89
N LYS A 127 -17.62 -1.41 -14.84
CA LYS A 127 -19.07 -1.34 -14.59
C LYS A 127 -19.52 -2.32 -13.50
N THR A 128 -18.88 -3.48 -13.41
CA THR A 128 -19.15 -4.49 -12.38
C THR A 128 -18.80 -3.95 -10.99
N ILE A 129 -17.60 -3.38 -10.84
CA ILE A 129 -17.18 -2.76 -9.58
C ILE A 129 -18.10 -1.60 -9.21
N GLY A 130 -18.42 -0.72 -10.15
CA GLY A 130 -19.35 0.39 -9.91
C GLY A 130 -20.72 -0.08 -9.39
N ARG A 131 -21.30 -1.16 -9.95
CA ARG A 131 -22.58 -1.73 -9.47
C ARG A 131 -22.47 -2.32 -8.07
N ILE A 132 -21.41 -3.04 -7.77
CA ILE A 132 -21.17 -3.65 -6.46
C ILE A 132 -21.03 -2.56 -5.40
N LEU A 133 -20.23 -1.53 -5.68
CA LEU A 133 -20.04 -0.42 -4.76
C LEU A 133 -21.35 0.35 -4.53
N LEU A 134 -22.17 0.55 -5.57
CA LEU A 134 -23.50 1.17 -5.43
C LEU A 134 -24.46 0.35 -4.55
N ALA A 135 -24.31 -0.96 -4.45
CA ALA A 135 -25.13 -1.80 -3.58
C ALA A 135 -24.71 -1.72 -2.10
N ARG A 136 -23.52 -1.16 -1.79
CA ARG A 136 -22.97 -1.11 -0.44
C ARG A 136 -23.04 0.29 0.17
N HIS A 137 -22.97 0.35 1.50
CA HIS A 137 -22.77 1.56 2.25
C HIS A 137 -21.28 1.84 2.39
N ILE A 138 -20.73 2.71 1.53
CA ILE A 138 -19.32 3.10 1.63
C ILE A 138 -19.19 4.19 2.69
N VAL A 139 -18.40 3.92 3.71
CA VAL A 139 -18.14 4.83 4.83
C VAL A 139 -16.88 5.67 4.62
N ARG A 140 -15.95 5.20 3.77
CA ARG A 140 -14.68 5.88 3.51
C ARG A 140 -14.00 5.36 2.24
N PHE A 141 -13.33 6.26 1.54
CA PHE A 141 -12.31 5.91 0.57
C PHE A 141 -10.93 6.14 1.18
N VAL A 142 -10.07 5.15 1.07
CA VAL A 142 -8.65 5.21 1.44
C VAL A 142 -7.84 5.22 0.17
N ILE A 143 -6.93 6.15 0.04
CA ILE A 143 -6.02 6.26 -1.10
C ILE A 143 -4.60 6.02 -0.59
N ASP A 144 -4.09 4.84 -0.87
CA ASP A 144 -2.70 4.50 -0.57
C ASP A 144 -1.79 5.03 -1.66
N GLU A 145 -0.52 5.28 -1.31
CA GLU A 145 0.48 5.88 -2.19
C GLU A 145 -0.03 7.16 -2.88
N ALA A 146 -0.66 8.05 -2.10
CA ALA A 146 -1.29 9.26 -2.63
C ALA A 146 -0.35 10.21 -3.38
N HIS A 147 0.98 10.04 -3.26
CA HIS A 147 1.95 10.77 -4.08
C HIS A 147 1.75 10.55 -5.58
N CYS A 148 1.07 9.46 -5.99
CA CYS A 148 0.71 9.20 -7.39
C CYS A 148 -0.23 10.26 -8.01
N PHE A 149 -0.85 11.12 -7.22
CA PHE A 149 -1.63 12.27 -7.73
C PHE A 149 -0.75 13.36 -8.32
N SER A 150 0.51 13.48 -7.87
CA SER A 150 1.38 14.59 -8.24
C SER A 150 2.38 14.17 -9.31
N SER A 151 2.48 14.95 -10.37
CA SER A 151 3.54 14.82 -11.40
C SER A 151 4.95 15.07 -10.84
N TRP A 152 5.04 15.67 -9.65
CA TRP A 152 6.28 15.85 -8.89
C TRP A 152 6.56 14.68 -7.94
N GLY A 153 5.62 13.71 -7.88
CA GLY A 153 5.82 12.42 -7.20
C GLY A 153 6.73 11.50 -8.02
N GLN A 154 7.23 10.46 -7.37
CA GLN A 154 8.13 9.50 -8.04
C GLN A 154 7.38 8.55 -9.00
N ASP A 155 6.07 8.38 -8.83
CA ASP A 155 5.24 7.45 -9.59
C ASP A 155 3.87 8.08 -9.91
N PHE A 156 3.87 9.10 -10.77
CA PHE A 156 2.62 9.73 -11.22
C PHE A 156 1.77 8.76 -12.05
N ARG A 157 0.49 8.62 -11.69
CA ARG A 157 -0.46 7.74 -12.38
C ARG A 157 -1.73 8.48 -12.77
N VAL A 158 -2.02 8.52 -14.05
CA VAL A 158 -3.20 9.21 -14.59
C VAL A 158 -4.51 8.66 -14.01
N ASP A 159 -4.57 7.35 -13.69
CA ASP A 159 -5.76 6.74 -13.11
C ASP A 159 -6.12 7.27 -11.72
N TYR A 160 -5.15 7.80 -10.97
CA TYR A 160 -5.42 8.49 -9.70
C TYR A 160 -6.29 9.73 -9.89
N LEU A 161 -6.13 10.46 -10.99
CA LEU A 161 -6.95 11.64 -11.30
C LEU A 161 -8.42 11.30 -11.56
N TYR A 162 -8.73 10.03 -11.83
CA TYR A 162 -10.11 9.57 -11.99
C TYR A 162 -10.82 9.31 -10.66
N ILE A 163 -10.08 9.07 -9.56
CA ILE A 163 -10.64 8.69 -8.25
C ILE A 163 -11.68 9.71 -7.76
N GLY A 164 -11.34 11.00 -7.76
CA GLY A 164 -12.25 12.03 -7.28
C GLY A 164 -13.51 12.16 -8.14
N LYS A 165 -13.37 12.01 -9.47
CA LYS A 165 -14.53 11.96 -10.37
C LYS A 165 -15.44 10.78 -10.03
N PHE A 166 -14.88 9.59 -9.83
CA PHE A 166 -15.63 8.40 -9.43
C PHE A 166 -16.37 8.61 -8.11
N ILE A 167 -15.72 9.14 -7.09
CA ILE A 167 -16.33 9.40 -5.77
C ILE A 167 -17.50 10.38 -5.92
N ARG A 168 -17.34 11.44 -6.69
CA ARG A 168 -18.40 12.42 -6.98
C ARG A 168 -19.60 11.76 -7.64
N GLU A 169 -19.38 11.00 -8.71
CA GLU A 169 -20.45 10.29 -9.42
C GLU A 169 -21.15 9.26 -8.53
N TYR A 170 -20.38 8.55 -7.70
CA TYR A 170 -20.94 7.62 -6.72
C TYR A 170 -21.87 8.34 -5.72
N GLN A 171 -21.42 9.44 -5.13
CA GLN A 171 -22.21 10.24 -4.18
C GLN A 171 -23.51 10.75 -4.80
N GLN A 172 -23.43 11.23 -6.04
CA GLN A 172 -24.62 11.70 -6.79
C GLN A 172 -25.62 10.57 -7.01
N LYS A 173 -25.17 9.39 -7.46
CA LYS A 173 -26.05 8.23 -7.70
C LYS A 173 -26.67 7.68 -6.40
N LYS A 174 -25.96 7.79 -5.28
CA LYS A 174 -26.45 7.40 -3.95
C LYS A 174 -27.38 8.44 -3.32
N GLY A 175 -27.44 9.65 -3.85
CA GLY A 175 -28.16 10.76 -3.22
C GLY A 175 -27.59 11.13 -1.85
N SER A 176 -26.27 10.94 -1.66
CA SER A 176 -25.60 11.21 -0.38
C SER A 176 -25.62 12.70 -0.09
N ARG A 177 -26.22 13.10 1.03
CA ARG A 177 -26.25 14.52 1.48
C ARG A 177 -24.91 14.98 2.02
N ASN A 178 -24.19 14.08 2.69
CA ASN A 178 -22.88 14.36 3.26
C ASN A 178 -21.78 13.77 2.36
N PRO A 179 -20.64 14.47 2.21
CA PRO A 179 -19.51 13.94 1.48
C PRO A 179 -18.92 12.70 2.19
N ILE A 180 -18.56 11.69 1.40
CA ILE A 180 -17.87 10.52 1.94
C ILE A 180 -16.44 10.92 2.29
N PRO A 181 -15.97 10.64 3.52
CA PRO A 181 -14.62 10.99 3.93
C PRO A 181 -13.54 10.25 3.11
N VAL A 182 -12.42 10.94 2.88
CA VAL A 182 -11.25 10.40 2.20
C VAL A 182 -10.06 10.39 3.16
N SER A 183 -9.29 9.31 3.15
CA SER A 183 -8.01 9.21 3.85
C SER A 183 -6.90 8.93 2.85
N CYS A 184 -5.97 9.85 2.70
CA CYS A 184 -4.81 9.71 1.84
C CYS A 184 -3.58 9.32 2.67
N PHE A 185 -2.79 8.36 2.17
CA PHE A 185 -1.57 7.90 2.81
C PHE A 185 -0.40 7.94 1.83
N THR A 186 0.74 8.43 2.30
CA THR A 186 1.99 8.44 1.52
C THR A 186 3.20 8.43 2.44
N ALA A 187 4.34 7.98 1.92
CA ALA A 187 5.63 8.11 2.61
C ALA A 187 6.37 9.42 2.22
N THR A 188 5.86 10.16 1.23
CA THR A 188 6.53 11.34 0.68
C THR A 188 6.02 12.63 1.34
N ALA A 189 6.94 13.40 1.91
CA ALA A 189 6.68 14.67 2.58
C ALA A 189 7.05 15.91 1.74
N LYS A 190 7.31 15.77 0.42
CA LYS A 190 7.63 16.93 -0.43
C LYS A 190 6.45 17.90 -0.44
N GLN A 191 6.70 19.17 -0.07
CA GLN A 191 5.65 20.19 0.07
C GLN A 191 4.75 20.30 -1.18
N LYS A 192 5.34 20.26 -2.38
CA LYS A 192 4.58 20.35 -3.63
C LYS A 192 3.63 19.16 -3.81
N VAL A 193 4.05 17.94 -3.44
CA VAL A 193 3.21 16.75 -3.52
C VAL A 193 2.03 16.87 -2.55
N VAL A 194 2.29 17.31 -1.31
CA VAL A 194 1.26 17.54 -0.29
C VAL A 194 0.23 18.54 -0.77
N GLN A 195 0.70 19.67 -1.34
CA GLN A 195 -0.17 20.71 -1.88
C GLN A 195 -1.02 20.17 -3.02
N ASP A 196 -0.43 19.46 -4.00
CA ASP A 196 -1.16 18.90 -5.14
C ASP A 196 -2.28 17.93 -4.69
N ILE A 197 -2.03 17.10 -3.67
CA ILE A 197 -3.05 16.19 -3.10
C ILE A 197 -4.18 16.99 -2.46
N CYS A 198 -3.86 17.96 -1.61
CA CYS A 198 -4.86 18.79 -0.93
C CYS A 198 -5.70 19.59 -1.92
N ASP A 199 -5.06 20.22 -2.89
CA ASP A 199 -5.73 21.01 -3.93
C ASP A 199 -6.65 20.13 -4.79
N TYR A 200 -6.22 18.94 -5.16
CA TYR A 200 -7.01 17.99 -5.92
C TYR A 200 -8.34 17.65 -5.20
N PHE A 201 -8.29 17.27 -3.93
CA PHE A 201 -9.50 16.91 -3.18
C PHE A 201 -10.36 18.12 -2.85
N LYS A 202 -9.76 19.30 -2.62
CA LYS A 202 -10.49 20.56 -2.45
C LYS A 202 -11.26 20.93 -3.72
N GLN A 203 -10.62 20.90 -4.87
CA GLN A 203 -11.23 21.27 -6.15
C GLN A 203 -12.25 20.24 -6.64
N THR A 204 -11.94 18.94 -6.45
CA THR A 204 -12.76 17.87 -7.02
C THR A 204 -13.96 17.50 -6.14
N LEU A 205 -13.81 17.48 -4.83
CA LEU A 205 -14.82 16.99 -3.88
C LEU A 205 -15.21 18.03 -2.81
N ASN A 206 -14.61 19.21 -2.84
CA ASN A 206 -14.73 20.23 -1.79
C ASN A 206 -14.37 19.70 -0.39
N LEU A 207 -13.36 18.83 -0.32
CA LEU A 207 -12.87 18.25 0.93
C LEU A 207 -11.58 18.95 1.38
N ASP A 208 -11.54 19.33 2.65
CA ASP A 208 -10.34 19.78 3.32
C ASP A 208 -9.70 18.57 4.04
N LEU A 209 -8.44 18.25 3.69
CA LEU A 209 -7.73 17.14 4.30
C LEU A 209 -6.97 17.62 5.54
N ARG A 210 -7.26 17.02 6.70
CA ARG A 210 -6.46 17.25 7.91
C ARG A 210 -5.10 16.56 7.77
N LEU A 211 -4.02 17.33 7.89
CA LEU A 211 -2.66 16.83 7.74
C LEU A 211 -2.14 16.20 9.05
N PHE A 212 -1.58 15.00 8.93
CA PHE A 212 -0.79 14.31 9.95
C PHE A 212 0.54 13.92 9.33
N ALA A 213 1.58 14.69 9.57
CA ALA A 213 2.88 14.51 8.95
C ALA A 213 3.95 14.23 10.01
N SER A 214 4.63 13.11 9.85
CA SER A 214 5.87 12.83 10.58
C SER A 214 7.05 13.36 9.77
N THR A 215 7.97 14.01 10.47
CA THR A 215 9.28 14.42 9.91
C THR A 215 10.31 13.30 10.10
N ALA A 216 9.94 12.21 10.73
CA ALA A 216 10.84 11.17 11.17
C ALA A 216 11.69 10.61 10.03
N SER A 217 12.95 10.94 10.05
CA SER A 217 14.00 10.25 9.34
C SER A 217 14.13 8.83 9.91
N ARG A 218 14.40 7.84 9.05
CA ARG A 218 14.65 6.47 9.50
C ARG A 218 16.07 6.37 10.06
N ILE A 219 16.22 6.60 11.35
CA ILE A 219 17.51 6.58 12.04
C ILE A 219 18.24 5.22 12.00
N ASN A 220 17.49 4.15 11.70
CA ASN A 220 18.04 2.80 11.55
C ASN A 220 18.54 2.49 10.13
N LEU A 221 18.46 3.43 9.19
CA LEU A 221 19.00 3.28 7.85
C LEU A 221 20.33 4.04 7.74
N HIS A 222 21.36 3.32 7.30
CA HIS A 222 22.68 3.88 7.00
C HIS A 222 22.88 3.94 5.51
N TYR A 223 23.19 5.12 5.00
CA TYR A 223 23.42 5.35 3.57
C TYR A 223 24.91 5.53 3.32
N SER A 224 25.44 4.82 2.33
CA SER A 224 26.80 4.99 1.85
C SER A 224 26.84 5.09 0.33
N VAL A 225 27.81 5.82 -0.19
CA VAL A 225 28.07 5.94 -1.63
C VAL A 225 29.49 5.49 -1.89
N SER A 226 29.65 4.51 -2.81
CA SER A 226 30.95 4.03 -3.25
C SER A 226 31.14 4.32 -4.73
N HIS A 227 32.24 4.94 -5.08
CA HIS A 227 32.64 5.16 -6.48
C HIS A 227 33.26 3.90 -7.06
N ALA A 228 32.92 3.55 -8.29
CA ALA A 228 33.53 2.48 -9.05
C ALA A 228 33.64 2.91 -10.52
N GLU A 229 34.81 2.69 -11.11
CA GLU A 229 35.11 3.13 -12.48
C GLU A 229 34.61 2.12 -13.52
N THR A 230 34.65 0.85 -13.21
CA THR A 230 34.26 -0.25 -14.09
C THR A 230 33.13 -1.09 -13.51
N ASP A 231 32.49 -1.89 -14.36
CA ASP A 231 31.47 -2.85 -13.90
C ASP A 231 32.08 -3.98 -13.07
N GLU A 232 33.34 -4.30 -13.30
CA GLU A 232 34.05 -5.28 -12.49
C GLU A 232 34.32 -4.72 -11.08
N ASP A 233 34.76 -3.47 -10.97
CA ASP A 233 34.94 -2.81 -9.68
C ASP A 233 33.65 -2.73 -8.89
N LYS A 234 32.54 -2.45 -9.57
CA LYS A 234 31.19 -2.47 -8.93
C LYS A 234 30.85 -3.84 -8.40
N TYR A 235 31.17 -4.90 -9.17
CA TYR A 235 30.90 -6.26 -8.75
C TYR A 235 31.76 -6.67 -7.55
N LEU A 236 33.05 -6.35 -7.56
CA LEU A 236 33.95 -6.65 -6.44
C LEU A 236 33.52 -5.96 -5.15
N LYS A 237 33.07 -4.69 -5.24
CA LYS A 237 32.50 -3.96 -4.09
C LYS A 237 31.22 -4.58 -3.60
N LEU A 238 30.28 -4.93 -4.50
CA LEU A 238 29.05 -5.62 -4.14
C LEU A 238 29.36 -6.93 -3.42
N ARG A 239 30.30 -7.73 -3.96
CA ARG A 239 30.70 -9.01 -3.36
C ARG A 239 31.31 -8.82 -1.96
N GLY A 240 32.08 -7.75 -1.77
CA GLY A 240 32.61 -7.39 -0.45
C GLY A 240 31.50 -7.10 0.55
N LEU A 241 30.54 -6.23 0.18
CA LEU A 241 29.39 -5.89 1.04
C LEU A 241 28.54 -7.12 1.39
N VAL A 242 28.32 -8.01 0.42
CA VAL A 242 27.59 -9.26 0.65
C VAL A 242 28.38 -10.23 1.55
N ALA A 243 29.70 -10.25 1.46
CA ALA A 243 30.56 -11.11 2.31
C ALA A 243 30.65 -10.63 3.77
N GLU A 244 30.52 -9.32 4.00
CA GLU A 244 30.61 -8.70 5.34
C GLU A 244 29.36 -8.91 6.19
N SER A 245 28.23 -9.31 5.59
CA SER A 245 26.97 -9.42 6.30
C SER A 245 26.22 -10.70 5.90
N ASP A 246 25.71 -11.45 6.87
CA ASP A 246 24.83 -12.59 6.64
C ASP A 246 23.36 -12.22 6.44
N CYS A 247 23.03 -10.94 6.44
CA CYS A 247 21.66 -10.46 6.24
C CYS A 247 21.17 -10.67 4.80
N PRO A 248 19.85 -10.84 4.59
CA PRO A 248 19.25 -10.81 3.26
C PRO A 248 19.58 -9.49 2.54
N ALA A 249 19.83 -9.56 1.23
CA ALA A 249 20.18 -8.40 0.42
C ALA A 249 19.32 -8.28 -0.84
N ILE A 250 18.89 -7.04 -1.15
CA ILE A 250 18.21 -6.72 -2.40
C ILE A 250 19.15 -5.84 -3.24
N VAL A 251 19.46 -6.28 -4.46
CA VAL A 251 20.38 -5.59 -5.37
C VAL A 251 19.62 -5.00 -6.55
N TYR A 252 19.44 -3.69 -6.55
CA TYR A 252 18.78 -2.98 -7.65
C TYR A 252 19.76 -2.72 -8.79
N VAL A 253 19.32 -3.02 -10.01
CA VAL A 253 20.09 -2.78 -11.24
C VAL A 253 19.24 -2.02 -12.28
N SER A 254 19.91 -1.28 -13.15
CA SER A 254 19.25 -0.39 -14.13
C SER A 254 18.61 -1.11 -15.33
N ARG A 255 18.95 -2.37 -15.58
CA ARG A 255 18.50 -3.16 -16.74
C ARG A 255 18.02 -4.54 -16.35
N THR A 256 16.89 -4.99 -16.91
CA THR A 256 16.30 -6.32 -16.61
C THR A 256 17.24 -7.48 -16.94
N GLY A 257 18.01 -7.43 -18.05
CA GLY A 257 18.99 -8.47 -18.38
C GLY A 257 20.08 -8.63 -17.33
N ARG A 258 20.49 -7.53 -16.68
CA ARG A 258 21.53 -7.53 -15.67
C ARG A 258 21.14 -8.25 -14.38
N THR A 259 19.84 -8.40 -14.09
CA THR A 259 19.37 -9.18 -12.93
C THR A 259 19.79 -10.64 -13.06
N LYS A 260 19.59 -11.26 -14.24
CA LYS A 260 19.97 -12.66 -14.51
C LYS A 260 21.49 -12.85 -14.52
N GLU A 261 22.21 -11.93 -15.18
CA GLU A 261 23.68 -11.97 -15.23
C GLU A 261 24.29 -11.91 -13.83
N LEU A 262 23.81 -10.95 -13.02
CA LEU A 262 24.35 -10.73 -11.67
C LEU A 262 24.01 -11.89 -10.73
N ALA A 263 22.77 -12.38 -10.76
CA ALA A 263 22.36 -13.55 -9.98
C ALA A 263 23.22 -14.77 -10.34
N THR A 264 23.46 -15.03 -11.64
CA THR A 264 24.32 -16.13 -12.11
C THR A 264 25.77 -15.95 -11.62
N LYS A 265 26.32 -14.73 -11.69
CA LYS A 265 27.70 -14.44 -11.25
C LYS A 265 27.87 -14.64 -9.75
N LEU A 266 26.91 -14.14 -8.96
CA LEU A 266 26.89 -14.32 -7.50
C LEU A 266 26.74 -15.80 -7.12
N THR A 267 25.88 -16.55 -7.79
CA THR A 267 25.69 -17.99 -7.54
C THR A 267 26.96 -18.78 -7.84
N ARG A 268 27.67 -18.45 -8.93
CA ARG A 268 28.97 -19.05 -9.26
C ARG A 268 30.01 -18.74 -8.19
N ASP A 269 29.96 -17.58 -7.57
CA ASP A 269 30.88 -17.18 -6.48
C ASP A 269 30.43 -17.73 -5.10
N GLY A 270 29.43 -18.61 -5.05
CA GLY A 270 28.98 -19.33 -3.85
C GLY A 270 27.85 -18.67 -3.06
N TYR A 271 27.26 -17.57 -3.55
CA TYR A 271 26.14 -16.94 -2.89
C TYR A 271 24.81 -17.47 -3.43
N LYS A 272 23.83 -17.68 -2.56
CA LYS A 272 22.47 -18.03 -2.98
C LYS A 272 21.74 -16.78 -3.50
N ALA A 273 21.69 -16.62 -4.82
CA ALA A 273 21.10 -15.45 -5.48
C ALA A 273 20.13 -15.86 -6.60
N LEU A 274 18.96 -15.18 -6.66
CA LEU A 274 17.97 -15.35 -7.73
C LEU A 274 17.62 -14.00 -8.38
N PRO A 275 17.28 -13.99 -9.68
CA PRO A 275 16.86 -12.78 -10.36
C PRO A 275 15.39 -12.45 -10.04
N PHE A 276 15.05 -11.15 -10.06
CA PHE A 276 13.68 -10.70 -10.01
C PHE A 276 13.50 -9.50 -10.93
N ASN A 277 12.60 -9.58 -11.91
CA ASN A 277 12.31 -8.47 -12.81
C ASN A 277 10.95 -8.60 -13.50
N GLY A 278 10.48 -7.50 -14.12
CA GLY A 278 9.17 -7.41 -14.74
C GLY A 278 8.95 -8.29 -15.98
N LYS A 279 10.03 -8.79 -16.64
CA LYS A 279 9.96 -9.61 -17.84
C LYS A 279 9.97 -11.11 -17.59
N MET A 280 10.09 -11.54 -16.33
CA MET A 280 10.02 -12.94 -15.95
C MET A 280 8.59 -13.44 -16.01
N GLU A 281 8.44 -14.74 -16.24
CA GLU A 281 7.15 -15.43 -16.12
C GLU A 281 6.59 -15.30 -14.70
N THR A 282 5.26 -15.30 -14.59
CA THR A 282 4.59 -15.05 -13.30
C THR A 282 4.96 -16.08 -12.25
N ASP A 283 5.00 -17.36 -12.61
CA ASP A 283 5.32 -18.45 -11.71
C ASP A 283 6.78 -18.34 -11.23
N GLU A 284 7.73 -18.08 -12.14
CA GLU A 284 9.15 -17.87 -11.79
C GLU A 284 9.33 -16.68 -10.81
N LYS A 285 8.52 -15.62 -10.97
CA LYS A 285 8.57 -14.49 -10.02
C LYS A 285 8.09 -14.87 -8.64
N ILE A 286 6.97 -15.60 -8.57
CA ILE A 286 6.39 -16.05 -7.30
C ILE A 286 7.39 -16.96 -6.60
N ASP A 287 7.92 -17.96 -7.30
CA ASP A 287 8.88 -18.91 -6.75
C ASP A 287 10.13 -18.21 -6.22
N ASN A 288 10.70 -17.25 -6.97
CA ASN A 288 11.90 -16.51 -6.55
C ASN A 288 11.62 -15.59 -5.36
N GLN A 289 10.44 -14.95 -5.33
CA GLN A 289 10.01 -14.13 -4.20
C GLN A 289 9.81 -14.98 -2.95
N ASP A 290 9.12 -16.10 -3.07
CA ASP A 290 8.86 -17.02 -1.96
C ASP A 290 10.16 -17.63 -1.43
N ALA A 291 11.09 -17.98 -2.31
CA ALA A 291 12.42 -18.46 -1.91
C ALA A 291 13.21 -17.41 -1.10
N PHE A 292 13.10 -16.12 -1.48
CA PHE A 292 13.73 -15.03 -0.73
C PHE A 292 13.01 -14.77 0.61
N MET A 293 11.70 -14.75 0.61
CA MET A 293 10.90 -14.51 1.84
C MET A 293 11.03 -15.64 2.87
N ASN A 294 11.30 -16.87 2.42
CA ASN A 294 11.49 -18.05 3.27
C ASN A 294 12.99 -18.36 3.57
N ASP A 295 13.88 -17.39 3.39
CA ASP A 295 15.33 -17.50 3.65
C ASP A 295 16.03 -18.63 2.89
N GLN A 296 15.43 -19.17 1.81
CA GLN A 296 16.04 -20.17 0.95
C GLN A 296 17.12 -19.58 0.06
N VAL A 297 16.96 -18.33 -0.30
CA VAL A 297 17.90 -17.49 -1.04
C VAL A 297 18.20 -16.23 -0.25
N ARG A 298 19.45 -15.81 -0.28
CA ARG A 298 19.93 -14.66 0.48
C ARG A 298 19.90 -13.35 -0.31
N ILE A 299 19.99 -13.42 -1.64
CA ILE A 299 20.13 -12.26 -2.51
C ILE A 299 19.08 -12.32 -3.62
N ILE A 300 18.42 -11.20 -3.83
CA ILE A 300 17.47 -11.05 -4.94
C ILE A 300 17.74 -9.73 -5.70
#